data_1ed917b5d8ace80de1e84e3d09ccec7b
#
_entry.id   1ed917b5d8ace80de1e84e3d09ccec7b
#
_cell.length_a   1.000
_cell.length_b   1.000
_cell.length_c   1.000
_cell.angle_alpha   90.00
_cell.angle_beta   90.00
_cell.angle_gamma   90.00
#
_symmetry.space_group_name_H-M   'P 1'
#
loop_
_entity.id
_entity.type
_entity.pdbx_description
1 polymer ?
#
loop_
_entity_poly.entity_id
_entity_poly.type
_entity_poly.pdbx_seq_one_letter_code
_entity_poly.pdbx_strand_id
1 'polypeptide(L)'
;MIVKKMVWMTVRNKIIARPWMTPRSLRLEVNTMSKTVAGLIQHCKDKLGTPYVYGAKGEVLTQTILDRLARENPGTYTSTYKAKAVKYIGQHCTDCSGLISWFTGHIRGSYNYHDTATERMSIDHLDETMVGWALWKPGHIGVYIGDGWCIEAKGIDYGTKKSRVSATP
;
A
#
# COMPACT_ATOMS: atom_id res chain seq x y z
N MET A 1 3.51 -13.13 12.38
CA MET A 1 3.22 -12.36 11.14
C MET A 1 3.15 -13.33 9.97
N ILE A 2 2.16 -13.24 9.12
CA ILE A 2 2.03 -14.11 7.94
C ILE A 2 2.49 -13.34 6.71
N VAL A 3 3.45 -13.89 5.97
CA VAL A 3 3.90 -13.36 4.67
C VAL A 3 2.95 -13.84 3.58
N LYS A 4 2.54 -12.96 2.68
CA LYS A 4 1.62 -13.30 1.59
C LYS A 4 2.10 -12.77 0.27
N LYS A 5 2.20 -13.67 -0.70
CA LYS A 5 2.42 -13.33 -2.10
C LYS A 5 1.14 -12.73 -2.68
N MET A 6 1.18 -11.47 -3.06
CA MET A 6 0.21 -10.94 -3.99
C MET A 6 0.67 -11.30 -5.38
N VAL A 7 -0.05 -12.22 -6.06
CA VAL A 7 0.20 -12.46 -7.48
C VAL A 7 -0.26 -11.22 -8.24
N TRP A 8 0.70 -10.43 -8.65
CA TRP A 8 0.51 -9.49 -9.74
C TRP A 8 0.60 -10.30 -11.02
N MET A 9 -0.45 -10.29 -11.82
CA MET A 9 -0.36 -10.78 -13.19
C MET A 9 0.78 -10.01 -13.87
N THR A 10 1.92 -10.64 -13.97
CA THR A 10 3.04 -10.12 -14.76
C THR A 10 2.62 -10.24 -16.21
N VAL A 11 2.07 -9.17 -16.76
CA VAL A 11 2.07 -9.04 -18.21
C VAL A 11 3.53 -8.86 -18.60
N ARG A 12 4.15 -9.93 -19.10
CA ARG A 12 5.47 -9.89 -19.70
C ARG A 12 5.37 -9.06 -20.97
N ASN A 13 5.51 -7.75 -20.87
CA ASN A 13 5.68 -6.90 -22.03
C ASN A 13 7.12 -6.37 -22.03
N LYS A 14 7.95 -7.04 -22.81
CA LYS A 14 9.18 -6.46 -23.31
C LYS A 14 8.77 -5.37 -24.30
N ILE A 15 8.85 -4.10 -23.90
CA ILE A 15 8.57 -2.99 -24.83
C ILE A 15 9.72 -2.96 -25.83
N ILE A 16 9.43 -3.40 -27.04
CA ILE A 16 10.22 -3.05 -28.21
C ILE A 16 9.56 -1.77 -28.76
N ALA A 17 10.18 -0.62 -28.53
CA ALA A 17 9.74 0.63 -29.14
C ALA A 17 9.72 0.45 -30.65
N ARG A 18 8.53 0.49 -31.24
CA ARG A 18 8.37 0.37 -32.70
C ARG A 18 8.26 1.77 -33.30
N PRO A 19 8.83 2.01 -34.51
CA PRO A 19 8.92 3.34 -35.11
C PRO A 19 7.58 4.07 -35.32
N TRP A 20 6.44 3.39 -35.18
CA TRP A 20 5.09 3.93 -35.41
C TRP A 20 4.33 4.19 -34.08
N MET A 21 4.97 4.05 -32.91
CA MET A 21 4.31 4.31 -31.62
C MET A 21 4.08 5.81 -31.42
N THR A 22 2.83 6.19 -31.17
CA THR A 22 2.46 7.57 -30.83
C THR A 22 2.77 7.88 -29.35
N PRO A 23 2.93 9.16 -28.98
CA PRO A 23 3.08 9.55 -27.56
C PRO A 23 1.96 9.04 -26.66
N ARG A 24 0.76 8.82 -27.20
CA ARG A 24 -0.40 8.30 -26.50
C ARG A 24 -0.27 6.79 -26.23
N SER A 25 0.24 6.00 -27.18
CA SER A 25 0.50 4.56 -27.01
C SER A 25 1.64 4.32 -26.03
N LEU A 26 2.71 5.13 -26.05
CA LEU A 26 3.79 5.11 -25.07
C LEU A 26 3.27 5.43 -23.67
N ARG A 27 2.35 6.39 -23.52
CA ARG A 27 1.75 6.73 -22.22
C ARG A 27 0.87 5.60 -21.65
N LEU A 28 0.16 4.86 -22.51
CA LEU A 28 -0.62 3.67 -22.12
C LEU A 28 0.30 2.52 -21.68
N GLU A 29 1.42 2.30 -22.39
CA GLU A 29 2.38 1.25 -22.05
C GLU A 29 3.16 1.55 -20.77
N VAL A 30 3.55 2.80 -20.54
CA VAL A 30 4.17 3.25 -19.29
C VAL A 30 3.20 3.06 -18.11
N ASN A 31 1.90 3.29 -18.33
CA ASN A 31 0.89 3.09 -17.28
C ASN A 31 0.64 1.59 -16.96
N THR A 32 0.79 0.70 -17.96
CA THR A 32 0.72 -0.76 -17.74
C THR A 32 2.01 -1.31 -17.11
N MET A 33 3.17 -0.72 -17.37
CA MET A 33 4.43 -1.11 -16.73
C MET A 33 4.50 -0.73 -15.24
N SER A 34 3.73 0.26 -14.80
CA SER A 34 3.73 0.70 -13.39
C SER A 34 3.17 -0.33 -12.41
N LYS A 35 2.41 -1.35 -12.86
CA LYS A 35 1.81 -2.39 -12.01
C LYS A 35 2.70 -3.64 -11.84
N THR A 36 4.00 -3.46 -11.81
CA THR A 36 4.97 -4.53 -11.52
C THR A 36 5.36 -4.54 -10.03
N VAL A 37 6.03 -5.59 -9.58
CA VAL A 37 6.62 -5.65 -8.22
C VAL A 37 7.58 -4.47 -8.01
N ALA A 38 8.44 -4.19 -8.98
CA ALA A 38 9.36 -3.04 -8.91
C ALA A 38 8.60 -1.71 -8.83
N GLY A 39 7.51 -1.56 -9.59
CA GLY A 39 6.64 -0.40 -9.53
C GLY A 39 5.96 -0.24 -8.17
N LEU A 40 5.49 -1.33 -7.54
CA LEU A 40 4.93 -1.30 -6.19
C LEU A 40 5.97 -0.85 -5.17
N ILE A 41 7.18 -1.41 -5.23
CA ILE A 41 8.26 -1.03 -4.31
C ILE A 41 8.63 0.44 -4.48
N GLN A 42 8.75 0.92 -5.72
CA GLN A 42 9.03 2.33 -5.99
C GLN A 42 7.90 3.22 -5.47
N HIS A 43 6.63 2.87 -5.75
CA HIS A 43 5.48 3.57 -5.19
C HIS A 43 5.56 3.66 -3.66
N CYS A 44 5.81 2.55 -2.98
CA CYS A 44 5.94 2.56 -1.51
C CYS A 44 7.06 3.49 -1.03
N LYS A 45 8.21 3.51 -1.74
CA LYS A 45 9.32 4.42 -1.44
C LYS A 45 8.94 5.88 -1.64
N ASP A 46 8.22 6.19 -2.73
CA ASP A 46 7.75 7.55 -3.05
C ASP A 46 6.70 8.07 -2.06
N LYS A 47 6.04 7.16 -1.33
CA LYS A 47 5.02 7.49 -0.32
C LYS A 47 5.55 7.52 1.11
N LEU A 48 6.86 7.38 1.31
CA LEU A 48 7.44 7.59 2.64
C LEU A 48 7.10 8.98 3.16
N GLY A 49 6.69 9.06 4.42
CA GLY A 49 6.24 10.30 5.07
C GLY A 49 4.77 10.67 4.80
N THR A 50 4.05 9.96 3.91
CA THR A 50 2.61 10.19 3.73
C THR A 50 1.87 9.98 5.06
N PRO A 51 1.00 10.95 5.48
CA PRO A 51 0.21 10.81 6.69
C PRO A 51 -0.70 9.59 6.67
N TYR A 52 -0.83 8.98 7.85
CA TYR A 52 -1.78 7.89 8.04
C TYR A 52 -3.13 8.44 8.47
N VAL A 53 -4.18 8.06 7.75
CA VAL A 53 -5.58 8.25 8.17
C VAL A 53 -6.33 6.95 7.91
N TYR A 54 -6.94 6.37 8.93
CA TYR A 54 -7.63 5.08 8.83
C TYR A 54 -8.76 5.14 7.80
N GLY A 55 -8.78 4.19 6.88
CA GLY A 55 -9.74 4.12 5.78
C GLY A 55 -9.33 4.90 4.52
N ALA A 56 -8.36 5.81 4.60
CA ALA A 56 -7.87 6.55 3.42
C ALA A 56 -7.09 5.64 2.46
N LYS A 57 -7.22 5.92 1.16
CA LYS A 57 -6.68 5.08 0.08
C LYS A 57 -5.79 5.83 -0.91
N GLY A 58 -5.22 6.95 -0.48
CA GLY A 58 -4.32 7.77 -1.28
C GLY A 58 -4.94 9.09 -1.78
N GLU A 59 -6.21 9.33 -1.50
CA GLU A 59 -6.89 10.58 -1.83
C GLU A 59 -6.38 11.76 -0.99
N VAL A 60 -6.59 12.99 -1.49
CA VAL A 60 -6.39 14.20 -0.69
C VAL A 60 -7.51 14.27 0.36
N LEU A 61 -7.13 14.30 1.63
CA LEU A 61 -8.08 14.36 2.72
C LEU A 61 -8.81 15.70 2.70
N THR A 62 -10.13 15.65 2.65
CA THR A 62 -11.02 16.80 2.82
C THR A 62 -11.87 16.61 4.09
N GLN A 63 -12.51 17.69 4.56
CA GLN A 63 -13.45 17.57 5.69
C GLN A 63 -14.56 16.56 5.38
N THR A 64 -15.11 16.59 4.16
CA THR A 64 -16.15 15.64 3.71
C THR A 64 -15.69 14.19 3.78
N ILE A 65 -14.45 13.91 3.34
CA ILE A 65 -13.86 12.57 3.41
C ILE A 65 -13.65 12.17 4.87
N LEU A 66 -13.11 13.05 5.69
CA LEU A 66 -12.90 12.79 7.11
C LEU A 66 -14.20 12.46 7.84
N ASP A 67 -15.27 13.21 7.57
CA ASP A 67 -16.58 12.98 8.16
C ASP A 67 -17.19 11.65 7.70
N ARG A 68 -17.00 11.28 6.42
CA ARG A 68 -17.42 9.98 5.91
C ARG A 68 -16.65 8.85 6.60
N LEU A 69 -15.34 8.91 6.66
CA LEU A 69 -14.50 7.89 7.31
C LEU A 69 -14.84 7.74 8.79
N ALA A 70 -15.15 8.85 9.47
CA ALA A 70 -15.54 8.84 10.86
C ALA A 70 -16.91 8.17 11.09
N ARG A 71 -17.88 8.36 10.18
CA ARG A 71 -19.18 7.67 10.24
C ARG A 71 -19.06 6.18 9.97
N GLU A 72 -18.20 5.81 9.01
CA GLU A 72 -17.96 4.40 8.64
C GLU A 72 -17.19 3.63 9.71
N ASN A 73 -16.40 4.32 10.54
CA ASN A 73 -15.48 3.72 11.51
C ASN A 73 -15.55 4.39 12.91
N PRO A 74 -16.72 4.44 13.55
CA PRO A 74 -16.91 5.21 14.78
C PRO A 74 -16.01 4.76 15.94
N GLY A 75 -15.68 3.46 16.00
CA GLY A 75 -14.79 2.90 17.02
C GLY A 75 -13.33 3.37 16.91
N THR A 76 -12.89 3.74 15.70
CA THR A 76 -11.54 4.29 15.46
C THR A 76 -11.49 5.80 15.63
N TYR A 77 -12.53 6.51 15.16
CA TYR A 77 -12.57 7.95 15.10
C TYR A 77 -13.05 8.59 16.41
N THR A 78 -12.36 8.31 17.50
CA THR A 78 -12.52 9.01 18.77
C THR A 78 -12.23 10.53 18.62
N SER A 79 -12.60 11.33 19.62
CA SER A 79 -12.28 12.77 19.63
C SER A 79 -10.78 13.03 19.47
N THR A 80 -9.95 12.27 20.15
CA THR A 80 -8.49 12.35 20.06
C THR A 80 -7.98 11.99 18.66
N TYR A 81 -8.52 10.94 18.05
CA TYR A 81 -8.12 10.54 16.69
C TYR A 81 -8.52 11.60 15.66
N LYS A 82 -9.75 12.13 15.76
CA LYS A 82 -10.24 13.21 14.88
C LYS A 82 -9.38 14.46 14.99
N ALA A 83 -9.01 14.87 16.20
CA ALA A 83 -8.11 16.02 16.42
C ALA A 83 -6.74 15.85 15.76
N LYS A 84 -6.23 14.62 15.66
CA LYS A 84 -5.01 14.32 14.91
C LYS A 84 -5.24 14.33 13.41
N ALA A 85 -6.32 13.71 12.93
CA ALA A 85 -6.62 13.54 11.51
C ALA A 85 -6.90 14.88 10.80
N VAL A 86 -7.59 15.81 11.46
CA VAL A 86 -7.88 17.16 10.93
C VAL A 86 -6.62 17.90 10.48
N LYS A 87 -5.48 17.67 11.12
CA LYS A 87 -4.20 18.29 10.76
C LYS A 87 -3.69 17.89 9.37
N TYR A 88 -4.22 16.84 8.78
CA TYR A 88 -3.83 16.32 7.48
C TYR A 88 -4.79 16.71 6.35
N ILE A 89 -5.81 17.53 6.63
CA ILE A 89 -6.69 18.08 5.58
C ILE A 89 -5.85 18.84 4.56
N GLY A 90 -6.09 18.58 3.27
CA GLY A 90 -5.33 19.12 2.15
C GLY A 90 -4.13 18.25 1.72
N GLN A 91 -3.80 17.19 2.47
CA GLN A 91 -2.70 16.28 2.16
C GLN A 91 -3.22 14.94 1.64
N HIS A 92 -2.44 14.27 0.79
CA HIS A 92 -2.67 12.86 0.48
C HIS A 92 -2.49 12.02 1.75
N CYS A 93 -3.46 11.14 2.02
CA CYS A 93 -3.45 10.25 3.18
C CYS A 93 -3.67 8.80 2.77
N THR A 94 -3.15 7.88 3.56
CA THR A 94 -3.35 6.44 3.33
C THR A 94 -3.44 5.69 4.65
N ASP A 95 -4.15 4.54 4.67
CA ASP A 95 -4.01 3.54 5.72
C ASP A 95 -3.08 2.40 5.27
N CYS A 96 -2.90 1.38 6.10
CA CYS A 96 -1.98 0.27 5.81
C CYS A 96 -2.32 -0.44 4.50
N SER A 97 -3.60 -0.71 4.23
CA SER A 97 -4.08 -1.33 3.00
C SER A 97 -4.22 -0.32 1.86
N GLY A 98 -4.44 0.93 2.19
CA GLY A 98 -4.53 2.04 1.25
C GLY A 98 -3.25 2.26 0.47
N LEU A 99 -2.09 2.10 1.10
CA LEU A 99 -0.80 2.19 0.42
C LEU A 99 -0.71 1.27 -0.80
N ILE A 100 -1.23 0.04 -0.67
CA ILE A 100 -1.27 -0.94 -1.75
C ILE A 100 -2.43 -0.63 -2.71
N SER A 101 -3.60 -0.29 -2.19
CA SER A 101 -4.78 0.05 -2.98
C SER A 101 -4.54 1.26 -3.90
N TRP A 102 -3.80 2.25 -3.43
CA TRP A 102 -3.41 3.42 -4.20
C TRP A 102 -2.59 3.07 -5.44
N PHE A 103 -1.65 2.14 -5.30
CA PHE A 103 -0.87 1.65 -6.44
C PHE A 103 -1.71 0.80 -7.40
N THR A 104 -2.51 -0.12 -6.86
CA THR A 104 -3.22 -1.11 -7.67
C THR A 104 -4.46 -0.58 -8.35
N GLY A 105 -5.05 0.49 -7.80
CA GLY A 105 -6.38 0.97 -8.17
C GLY A 105 -7.53 0.10 -7.63
N HIS A 106 -7.22 -0.94 -6.83
CA HIS A 106 -8.21 -1.82 -6.22
C HIS A 106 -8.37 -1.51 -4.73
N ILE A 107 -9.51 -0.95 -4.35
CA ILE A 107 -9.81 -0.62 -2.95
C ILE A 107 -10.07 -1.90 -2.18
N ARG A 108 -9.18 -2.23 -1.23
CA ARG A 108 -9.26 -3.41 -0.38
C ARG A 108 -8.81 -3.08 1.05
N GLY A 109 -9.38 -3.80 2.03
CA GLY A 109 -8.88 -3.84 3.39
C GLY A 109 -7.76 -4.87 3.57
N SER A 110 -7.05 -4.83 4.70
CA SER A 110 -5.96 -5.78 4.99
C SER A 110 -6.43 -7.24 5.04
N TYR A 111 -7.63 -7.50 5.55
CA TYR A 111 -8.24 -8.83 5.53
C TYR A 111 -8.57 -9.30 4.12
N ASN A 112 -9.11 -8.44 3.24
CA ASN A 112 -9.37 -8.83 1.85
C ASN A 112 -8.08 -9.22 1.12
N TYR A 113 -6.97 -8.50 1.32
CA TYR A 113 -5.66 -8.88 0.79
C TYR A 113 -5.20 -10.22 1.37
N HIS A 114 -5.47 -10.45 2.67
CA HIS A 114 -5.18 -11.71 3.30
C HIS A 114 -5.96 -12.86 2.67
N ASP A 115 -7.27 -12.74 2.57
CA ASP A 115 -8.16 -13.84 2.22
C ASP A 115 -8.07 -14.21 0.74
N THR A 116 -7.76 -13.23 -0.12
CA THR A 116 -7.59 -13.43 -1.58
C THR A 116 -6.15 -13.70 -2.00
N ALA A 117 -5.19 -13.82 -1.05
CA ALA A 117 -3.82 -14.15 -1.39
C ALA A 117 -3.72 -15.58 -1.95
N THR A 118 -3.01 -15.72 -3.07
CA THR A 118 -2.82 -17.01 -3.75
C THR A 118 -1.85 -17.93 -3.03
N GLU A 119 -0.95 -17.36 -2.23
CA GLU A 119 0.03 -18.09 -1.46
C GLU A 119 0.22 -17.42 -0.09
N ARG A 120 0.45 -18.23 0.95
CA ARG A 120 0.62 -17.79 2.33
C ARG A 120 1.71 -18.60 2.99
N MET A 121 2.63 -17.93 3.68
CA MET A 121 3.72 -18.55 4.42
C MET A 121 3.89 -17.89 5.78
N SER A 122 4.52 -18.61 6.72
CA SER A 122 5.02 -17.99 7.95
C SER A 122 6.13 -16.98 7.63
N ILE A 123 6.26 -15.97 8.47
CA ILE A 123 7.34 -14.99 8.41
C ILE A 123 8.73 -15.66 8.54
N ASP A 124 8.79 -16.82 9.17
CA ASP A 124 10.04 -17.57 9.38
C ASP A 124 10.67 -18.07 8.07
N HIS A 125 9.86 -18.13 7.00
CA HIS A 125 10.31 -18.49 5.65
C HIS A 125 10.59 -17.28 4.76
N LEU A 126 10.61 -16.07 5.35
CA LEU A 126 10.85 -14.85 4.57
C LEU A 126 12.27 -14.83 4.03
N ASP A 127 12.40 -14.70 2.72
CA ASP A 127 13.66 -14.57 2.01
C ASP A 127 13.62 -13.50 0.90
N GLU A 128 14.73 -13.30 0.21
CA GLU A 128 14.87 -12.26 -0.82
C GLU A 128 14.04 -12.54 -2.09
N THR A 129 13.60 -13.77 -2.33
CA THR A 129 12.69 -14.09 -3.45
C THR A 129 11.30 -13.53 -3.24
N MET A 130 10.97 -13.15 -1.99
CA MET A 130 9.67 -12.61 -1.57
C MET A 130 9.63 -11.08 -1.59
N VAL A 131 10.63 -10.41 -2.17
CA VAL A 131 10.59 -8.95 -2.34
C VAL A 131 9.34 -8.54 -3.13
N GLY A 132 8.56 -7.59 -2.57
CA GLY A 132 7.25 -7.18 -3.08
C GLY A 132 6.06 -7.96 -2.51
N TRP A 133 6.29 -8.99 -1.68
CA TRP A 133 5.21 -9.66 -0.98
C TRP A 133 4.59 -8.76 0.10
N ALA A 134 3.32 -8.99 0.36
CA ALA A 134 2.65 -8.33 1.47
C ALA A 134 2.97 -9.04 2.79
N LEU A 135 3.42 -8.29 3.77
CA LEU A 135 3.53 -8.73 5.16
C LEU A 135 2.22 -8.41 5.88
N TRP A 136 1.57 -9.43 6.41
CA TRP A 136 0.26 -9.26 7.03
C TRP A 136 0.24 -9.79 8.47
N LYS A 137 -0.47 -9.09 9.32
CA LYS A 137 -0.97 -9.55 10.62
C LYS A 137 -2.41 -9.07 10.81
N PRO A 138 -3.18 -9.62 11.75
CA PRO A 138 -4.55 -9.17 12.00
C PRO A 138 -4.67 -7.65 12.06
N GLY A 139 -5.47 -7.08 11.16
CA GLY A 139 -5.73 -5.64 11.07
C GLY A 139 -4.62 -4.78 10.45
N HIS A 140 -3.50 -5.36 10.00
CA HIS A 140 -2.39 -4.59 9.45
C HIS A 140 -1.72 -5.27 8.25
N ILE A 141 -1.15 -4.46 7.33
CA ILE A 141 -0.43 -4.94 6.15
C ILE A 141 0.66 -3.95 5.74
N GLY A 142 1.81 -4.47 5.27
CA GLY A 142 2.91 -3.72 4.70
C GLY A 142 3.48 -4.43 3.47
N VAL A 143 4.51 -3.88 2.84
CA VAL A 143 5.19 -4.45 1.67
C VAL A 143 6.64 -4.75 2.00
N TYR A 144 7.07 -5.99 1.82
CA TYR A 144 8.47 -6.39 1.96
C TYR A 144 9.32 -5.81 0.83
N ILE A 145 10.44 -5.21 1.16
CA ILE A 145 11.33 -4.53 0.21
C ILE A 145 12.75 -5.10 0.17
N GLY A 146 12.96 -6.27 0.82
CA GLY A 146 14.25 -6.93 0.91
C GLY A 146 15.06 -6.57 2.16
N ASP A 147 16.13 -7.30 2.40
CA ASP A 147 17.11 -7.07 3.48
C ASP A 147 16.49 -6.99 4.89
N GLY A 148 15.38 -7.67 5.13
CA GLY A 148 14.63 -7.61 6.39
C GLY A 148 13.92 -6.28 6.63
N TRP A 149 13.57 -5.53 5.58
CA TRP A 149 12.84 -4.27 5.66
C TRP A 149 11.48 -4.35 4.99
N CYS A 150 10.53 -3.60 5.53
CA CYS A 150 9.24 -3.35 4.89
C CYS A 150 8.91 -1.85 4.86
N ILE A 151 7.98 -1.48 4.00
CA ILE A 151 7.32 -0.18 4.01
C ILE A 151 5.86 -0.41 4.37
N GLU A 152 5.38 0.35 5.35
CA GLU A 152 4.05 0.25 5.91
C GLU A 152 3.49 1.63 6.28
N ALA A 153 2.19 1.85 6.10
CA ALA A 153 1.50 2.96 6.74
C ALA A 153 1.10 2.49 8.14
N LYS A 154 1.89 2.90 9.15
CA LYS A 154 1.95 2.26 10.48
C LYS A 154 0.84 2.72 11.43
N GLY A 155 0.40 3.96 11.31
CA GLY A 155 -0.60 4.55 12.19
C GLY A 155 -0.54 6.08 12.18
N ILE A 156 -1.55 6.73 12.81
CA ILE A 156 -1.71 8.19 12.72
C ILE A 156 -0.53 8.99 13.29
N ASP A 157 0.20 8.41 14.24
CA ASP A 157 1.37 9.06 14.86
C ASP A 157 2.68 8.79 14.09
N TYR A 158 2.66 7.90 13.12
CA TYR A 158 3.87 7.43 12.44
C TYR A 158 3.87 7.70 10.93
N GLY A 159 2.68 7.78 10.31
CA GLY A 159 2.56 7.87 8.86
C GLY A 159 3.09 6.62 8.13
N THR A 160 3.48 6.80 6.89
CA THR A 160 4.11 5.76 6.06
C THR A 160 5.62 5.79 6.27
N LYS A 161 6.19 4.65 6.66
CA LYS A 161 7.61 4.55 7.01
C LYS A 161 8.25 3.22 6.63
N LYS A 162 9.57 3.21 6.57
CA LYS A 162 10.37 2.00 6.49
C LYS A 162 10.56 1.44 7.90
N SER A 163 10.29 0.17 8.08
CA SER A 163 10.38 -0.55 9.36
C SER A 163 11.17 -1.85 9.20
N ARG A 164 11.85 -2.27 10.25
CA ARG A 164 12.42 -3.62 10.28
C ARG A 164 11.31 -4.65 10.38
N VAL A 165 11.43 -5.72 9.62
CA VAL A 165 10.62 -6.92 9.80
C VAL A 165 11.18 -7.61 11.02
N SER A 166 10.48 -7.51 12.15
CA SER A 166 10.88 -8.25 13.34
C SER A 166 10.19 -9.61 13.35
N ALA A 167 10.94 -10.65 13.64
CA ALA A 167 10.40 -11.98 13.91
C ALA A 167 9.66 -12.03 15.27
N THR A 168 9.73 -10.96 16.04
CA THR A 168 9.07 -10.88 17.36
C THR A 168 7.60 -10.48 17.18
N PRO A 169 6.69 -11.22 17.80
CA PRO A 169 5.24 -11.00 17.74
C PRO A 169 4.79 -9.68 18.33
#